data_c87aa7f9039d8ef7395a194b82450f5b
#
_entry.id   c87aa7f9039d8ef7395a194b82450f5b
#
_cell.length_a   1.000
_cell.length_b   1.000
_cell.length_c   1.000
_cell.angle_alpha   90.00
_cell.angle_beta   90.00
_cell.angle_gamma   90.00
#
_symmetry.space_group_name_H-M   'P 1'
#
loop_
_entity.id
_entity.type
_entity.pdbx_description
1 polymer ?
#
loop_
_entity_poly.entity_id
_entity_poly.type
_entity_poly.pdbx_seq_one_letter_code
_entity_poly.pdbx_strand_id
1 'polypeptide(L)'
;MTARALLRRLAAEQAEQRIPSLAAAIVRDGRPAWFGARGLVEGAPPTPATQYRIGSITKTLVAVAIMRLRDEGLLDLLDTLGKHLPGTPIGEVPIAQLLAHTGGLTAEPPGPWWERTPGVPADRLVAALGPDDARFRPGRRFHYTNVGYALLGELVARKRGRPWEQVVREEILLPLGMTATTARPRAPHATGYAVHPFADVLLPEPEHDHAAMAPAGQLWSTAADLGRWAAFIAGDTGGVLAPATLAEMREPAAVEDGEAWTRGYGLGLQLAREGGRRLAGHTGSMPGFLATVWADPAGGVAALFLANTTSGVRGKLVIDLLDILEAHEPPLPRPWTPSPVDADLLALTGLWHWGPAPYLLSVLPGRRLSLAPAGGQGRASRFDPRDDGTWLALDGYYAGEILRVHPDRLDVNTFVFTREPYGGSDHIPGGVDPGGWRA
;
A
#
# COMPACT_ATOMS: atom_id res chain seq x y z
N MET A 1 -23.17 -0.17 21.10
CA MET A 1 -23.35 -1.50 20.45
C MET A 1 -22.08 -1.92 19.71
N THR A 2 -21.55 -1.13 18.86
CA THR A 2 -20.35 -1.41 18.01
C THR A 2 -19.12 -1.84 18.81
N ALA A 3 -18.68 -1.03 19.78
CA ALA A 3 -17.51 -1.35 20.61
C ALA A 3 -17.62 -2.71 21.33
N ARG A 4 -18.83 -3.09 21.75
CA ARG A 4 -19.08 -4.39 22.38
C ARG A 4 -19.00 -5.55 21.38
N ALA A 5 -19.49 -5.36 20.14
CA ALA A 5 -19.40 -6.36 19.09
C ALA A 5 -17.95 -6.59 18.67
N LEU A 6 -17.18 -5.52 18.50
CA LEU A 6 -15.75 -5.58 18.21
C LEU A 6 -14.97 -6.29 19.32
N LEU A 7 -15.21 -5.92 20.58
CA LEU A 7 -14.55 -6.56 21.72
C LEU A 7 -14.93 -8.05 21.84
N ARG A 8 -16.18 -8.41 21.55
CA ARG A 8 -16.62 -9.82 21.54
C ARG A 8 -15.86 -10.62 20.47
N ARG A 9 -15.69 -10.06 19.25
CA ARG A 9 -14.94 -10.73 18.18
C ARG A 9 -13.48 -10.93 18.58
N LEU A 10 -12.85 -9.89 19.16
CA LEU A 10 -11.49 -9.94 19.64
C LEU A 10 -11.32 -10.96 20.77
N ALA A 11 -12.27 -11.00 21.71
CA ALA A 11 -12.25 -11.93 22.82
C ALA A 11 -12.40 -13.39 22.38
N ALA A 12 -13.26 -13.65 21.39
CA ALA A 12 -13.40 -14.99 20.80
C ALA A 12 -12.07 -15.42 20.13
N GLU A 13 -11.43 -14.55 19.36
CA GLU A 13 -10.14 -14.84 18.74
C GLU A 13 -9.07 -15.20 19.78
N GLN A 14 -8.92 -14.35 20.81
CA GLN A 14 -7.92 -14.56 21.87
C GLN A 14 -8.13 -15.89 22.62
N ALA A 15 -9.38 -16.20 22.98
CA ALA A 15 -9.70 -17.40 23.73
C ALA A 15 -9.58 -18.68 22.90
N GLU A 16 -10.18 -18.71 21.71
CA GLU A 16 -10.20 -19.89 20.84
C GLU A 16 -8.81 -20.24 20.30
N GLN A 17 -7.99 -19.23 20.02
CA GLN A 17 -6.64 -19.40 19.49
C GLN A 17 -5.57 -19.44 20.59
N ARG A 18 -5.95 -19.35 21.86
CA ARG A 18 -5.05 -19.37 23.03
C ARG A 18 -3.93 -18.33 22.95
N ILE A 19 -4.27 -17.09 22.54
CA ILE A 19 -3.30 -16.00 22.34
C ILE A 19 -2.97 -15.38 23.70
N PRO A 20 -1.68 -15.31 24.12
CA PRO A 20 -1.32 -14.79 25.45
C PRO A 20 -1.77 -13.34 25.65
N SER A 21 -1.53 -12.47 24.66
CA SER A 21 -2.13 -11.14 24.59
C SER A 21 -2.41 -10.72 23.15
N LEU A 22 -3.53 -10.03 22.96
CA LEU A 22 -4.02 -9.55 21.67
C LEU A 22 -4.56 -8.14 21.85
N ALA A 23 -4.01 -7.20 21.08
CA ALA A 23 -4.49 -5.83 20.97
C ALA A 23 -4.95 -5.56 19.53
N ALA A 24 -6.03 -4.81 19.36
CA ALA A 24 -6.52 -4.40 18.06
C ALA A 24 -7.02 -2.96 18.08
N ALA A 25 -6.95 -2.29 16.94
CA ALA A 25 -7.45 -0.93 16.79
C ALA A 25 -8.12 -0.73 15.43
N ILE A 26 -9.03 0.23 15.40
CA ILE A 26 -9.66 0.76 14.18
C ILE A 26 -9.33 2.24 14.09
N VAL A 27 -9.01 2.68 12.87
CA VAL A 27 -8.80 4.07 12.50
C VAL A 27 -9.85 4.43 11.47
N ARG A 28 -10.48 5.60 11.62
CA ARG A 28 -11.44 6.16 10.64
C ARG A 28 -11.08 7.62 10.38
N ASP A 29 -11.01 8.01 9.13
CA ASP A 29 -10.67 9.38 8.70
C ASP A 29 -9.39 9.92 9.38
N GLY A 30 -8.35 9.07 9.42
CA GLY A 30 -7.05 9.39 10.02
C GLY A 30 -7.03 9.43 11.56
N ARG A 31 -8.13 9.09 12.24
CA ARG A 31 -8.26 9.21 13.71
C ARG A 31 -8.55 7.86 14.36
N PRO A 32 -8.03 7.60 15.58
CA PRO A 32 -8.41 6.42 16.35
C PRO A 32 -9.94 6.39 16.58
N ALA A 33 -10.59 5.31 16.13
CA ALA A 33 -12.03 5.11 16.30
C ALA A 33 -12.35 4.09 17.38
N TRP A 34 -11.49 3.06 17.53
CA TRP A 34 -11.66 2.06 18.57
C TRP A 34 -10.32 1.40 18.91
N PHE A 35 -10.18 0.99 20.16
CA PHE A 35 -9.12 0.13 20.67
C PHE A 35 -9.72 -0.93 21.58
N GLY A 36 -9.22 -2.16 21.47
CA GLY A 36 -9.55 -3.27 22.34
C GLY A 36 -8.35 -4.18 22.58
N ALA A 37 -8.28 -4.76 23.78
CA ALA A 37 -7.23 -5.69 24.12
C ALA A 37 -7.76 -6.84 24.99
N ARG A 38 -7.08 -8.01 24.91
CA ARG A 38 -7.35 -9.21 25.69
C ARG A 38 -6.04 -9.88 26.09
N GLY A 39 -6.08 -10.65 27.17
CA GLY A 39 -4.88 -11.25 27.74
C GLY A 39 -4.04 -10.25 28.53
N LEU A 40 -2.82 -10.63 28.91
CA LEU A 40 -1.97 -9.85 29.81
C LEU A 40 -0.55 -9.71 29.24
N VAL A 41 0.04 -8.54 29.46
CA VAL A 41 1.47 -8.25 29.28
C VAL A 41 1.98 -7.78 30.62
N GLU A 42 2.98 -8.47 31.20
CA GLU A 42 3.55 -8.15 32.52
C GLU A 42 2.47 -8.03 33.61
N GLY A 43 1.43 -8.88 33.56
CA GLY A 43 0.35 -8.93 34.55
C GLY A 43 -0.76 -7.89 34.36
N ALA A 44 -0.70 -7.02 33.35
CA ALA A 44 -1.71 -6.02 33.04
C ALA A 44 -2.27 -6.17 31.62
N PRO A 45 -3.53 -5.77 31.36
CA PRO A 45 -4.05 -5.71 29.98
C PRO A 45 -3.22 -4.80 29.10
N PRO A 46 -2.97 -5.16 27.83
CA PRO A 46 -2.28 -4.27 26.90
C PRO A 46 -3.01 -2.94 26.74
N THR A 47 -2.25 -1.86 26.58
CA THR A 47 -2.73 -0.50 26.32
C THR A 47 -2.38 -0.10 24.87
N PRO A 48 -2.92 1.02 24.36
CA PRO A 48 -2.49 1.55 23.07
C PRO A 48 -0.98 1.85 22.98
N ALA A 49 -0.28 1.95 24.11
CA ALA A 49 1.16 2.23 24.20
C ALA A 49 2.02 0.96 24.43
N THR A 50 1.42 -0.21 24.59
CA THR A 50 2.17 -1.47 24.73
C THR A 50 2.82 -1.84 23.41
N GLN A 51 4.16 -2.04 23.41
CA GLN A 51 4.90 -2.43 22.22
C GLN A 51 4.82 -3.93 21.95
N TYR A 52 4.74 -4.25 20.66
CA TYR A 52 4.87 -5.58 20.10
C TYR A 52 5.83 -5.54 18.90
N ARG A 53 6.47 -6.65 18.61
CA ARG A 53 7.23 -6.78 17.38
C ARG A 53 6.30 -6.84 16.18
N ILE A 54 6.57 -6.04 15.14
CA ILE A 54 5.65 -5.90 14.00
C ILE A 54 6.08 -6.67 12.76
N GLY A 55 7.22 -7.37 12.84
CA GLY A 55 7.70 -8.22 11.76
C GLY A 55 7.76 -7.48 10.42
N SER A 56 7.30 -8.15 9.39
CA SER A 56 7.38 -7.67 8.00
C SER A 56 6.63 -6.37 7.70
N ILE A 57 5.81 -5.84 8.61
CA ILE A 57 5.30 -4.47 8.47
C ILE A 57 6.47 -3.46 8.38
N THR A 58 7.64 -3.79 8.94
CA THR A 58 8.90 -3.04 8.78
C THR A 58 9.22 -2.75 7.31
N LYS A 59 8.94 -3.68 6.41
CA LYS A 59 9.21 -3.53 4.97
C LYS A 59 8.48 -2.34 4.36
N THR A 60 7.27 -2.06 4.81
CA THR A 60 6.50 -0.93 4.30
C THR A 60 7.17 0.41 4.58
N LEU A 61 7.84 0.55 5.73
CA LEU A 61 8.60 1.73 6.12
C LEU A 61 9.90 1.85 5.29
N VAL A 62 10.58 0.73 5.05
CA VAL A 62 11.76 0.69 4.17
C VAL A 62 11.37 1.07 2.74
N ALA A 63 10.23 0.55 2.25
CA ALA A 63 9.73 0.90 0.92
C ALA A 63 9.43 2.41 0.80
N VAL A 64 8.80 3.02 1.80
CA VAL A 64 8.58 4.48 1.82
C VAL A 64 9.91 5.23 1.79
N ALA A 65 10.94 4.77 2.50
CA ALA A 65 12.28 5.39 2.43
C ALA A 65 12.88 5.31 1.02
N ILE A 66 12.72 4.19 0.31
CA ILE A 66 13.16 4.05 -1.10
C ILE A 66 12.37 4.99 -2.01
N MET A 67 11.04 5.07 -1.85
CA MET A 67 10.21 5.95 -2.67
C MET A 67 10.54 7.43 -2.45
N ARG A 68 10.90 7.82 -1.23
CA ARG A 68 11.44 9.16 -0.94
C ARG A 68 12.74 9.44 -1.70
N LEU A 69 13.68 8.47 -1.69
CA LEU A 69 14.93 8.61 -2.46
C LEU A 69 14.66 8.77 -3.95
N ARG A 70 13.67 8.08 -4.51
CA ARG A 70 13.22 8.23 -5.88
C ARG A 70 12.65 9.63 -6.13
N ASP A 71 11.73 10.09 -5.28
CA ASP A 71 11.08 11.40 -5.43
C ASP A 71 12.07 12.57 -5.32
N GLU A 72 13.17 12.38 -4.57
CA GLU A 72 14.28 13.32 -4.46
C GLU A 72 15.31 13.19 -5.61
N GLY A 73 15.12 12.29 -6.58
CA GLY A 73 16.01 12.07 -7.71
C GLY A 73 17.35 11.40 -7.37
N LEU A 74 17.46 10.75 -6.19
CA LEU A 74 18.68 10.08 -5.73
C LEU A 74 18.82 8.65 -6.29
N LEU A 75 17.75 8.08 -6.81
CA LEU A 75 17.71 6.82 -7.54
C LEU A 75 16.52 6.79 -8.51
N ASP A 76 16.58 5.88 -9.48
CA ASP A 76 15.44 5.50 -10.33
C ASP A 76 15.00 4.07 -9.96
N LEU A 77 13.70 3.79 -9.99
CA LEU A 77 13.18 2.45 -9.70
C LEU A 77 13.60 1.41 -10.75
N LEU A 78 13.94 1.85 -11.95
CA LEU A 78 14.50 1.00 -13.02
C LEU A 78 16.01 0.77 -12.87
N ASP A 79 16.69 1.51 -11.99
CA ASP A 79 18.09 1.25 -11.69
C ASP A 79 18.24 -0.15 -11.11
N THR A 80 19.32 -0.85 -11.53
CA THR A 80 19.68 -2.13 -10.92
C THR A 80 20.28 -1.92 -9.53
N LEU A 81 20.11 -2.90 -8.66
CA LEU A 81 20.68 -2.88 -7.31
C LEU A 81 22.20 -2.64 -7.36
N GLY A 82 22.92 -3.29 -8.29
CA GLY A 82 24.37 -3.22 -8.45
C GLY A 82 24.88 -1.83 -8.81
N LYS A 83 24.06 -0.97 -9.46
CA LYS A 83 24.40 0.43 -9.69
C LYS A 83 24.64 1.18 -8.37
N HIS A 84 23.92 0.81 -7.32
CA HIS A 84 23.93 1.50 -6.03
C HIS A 84 24.68 0.70 -4.94
N LEU A 85 24.70 -0.63 -5.06
CA LEU A 85 25.43 -1.56 -4.19
C LEU A 85 26.45 -2.38 -5.01
N PRO A 86 27.54 -1.75 -5.48
CA PRO A 86 28.54 -2.44 -6.31
C PRO A 86 29.11 -3.67 -5.59
N GLY A 87 29.37 -4.73 -6.35
CA GLY A 87 29.91 -5.99 -5.81
C GLY A 87 28.86 -6.93 -5.23
N THR A 88 27.56 -6.59 -5.31
CA THR A 88 26.49 -7.51 -4.94
C THR A 88 26.32 -8.57 -6.04
N PRO A 89 26.46 -9.89 -5.73
CA PRO A 89 26.40 -10.96 -6.75
C PRO A 89 25.09 -11.04 -7.55
N ILE A 90 24.01 -10.54 -6.95
CA ILE A 90 22.66 -10.49 -7.52
C ILE A 90 22.26 -9.07 -7.93
N GLY A 91 23.24 -8.28 -8.38
CA GLY A 91 23.09 -6.84 -8.60
C GLY A 91 22.21 -6.43 -9.80
N GLU A 92 21.90 -7.33 -10.72
CA GLU A 92 21.14 -7.04 -11.94
C GLU A 92 19.64 -6.82 -11.73
N VAL A 93 19.15 -6.98 -10.50
CA VAL A 93 17.71 -6.85 -10.18
C VAL A 93 17.34 -5.38 -10.05
N PRO A 94 16.32 -4.89 -10.80
CA PRO A 94 15.78 -3.54 -10.64
C PRO A 94 15.17 -3.29 -9.26
N ILE A 95 15.31 -2.08 -8.74
CA ILE A 95 14.80 -1.68 -7.42
C ILE A 95 13.28 -1.86 -7.33
N ALA A 96 12.51 -1.49 -8.38
CA ALA A 96 11.07 -1.72 -8.42
C ALA A 96 10.70 -3.20 -8.19
N GLN A 97 11.49 -4.11 -8.74
CA GLN A 97 11.22 -5.54 -8.61
C GLN A 97 11.59 -6.11 -7.23
N LEU A 98 12.53 -5.48 -6.53
CA LEU A 98 12.79 -5.79 -5.11
C LEU A 98 11.62 -5.33 -4.24
N LEU A 99 11.12 -4.10 -4.46
CA LEU A 99 9.96 -3.56 -3.75
C LEU A 99 8.72 -4.43 -3.93
N ALA A 100 8.51 -4.98 -5.14
CA ALA A 100 7.33 -5.77 -5.50
C ALA A 100 7.50 -7.29 -5.31
N HIS A 101 8.63 -7.77 -4.77
CA HIS A 101 8.94 -9.19 -4.66
C HIS A 101 8.91 -9.96 -5.99
N THR A 102 9.24 -9.28 -7.10
CA THR A 102 9.37 -9.89 -8.43
C THR A 102 10.81 -9.98 -8.91
N GLY A 103 11.77 -9.63 -8.06
CA GLY A 103 13.20 -9.70 -8.37
C GLY A 103 13.77 -11.10 -8.51
N GLY A 104 13.00 -12.13 -8.13
CA GLY A 104 13.41 -13.53 -8.28
C GLY A 104 14.46 -14.01 -7.30
N LEU A 105 14.77 -13.24 -6.26
CA LEU A 105 15.77 -13.62 -5.25
C LEU A 105 15.27 -14.74 -4.34
N THR A 106 16.23 -15.45 -3.71
CA THR A 106 15.95 -16.36 -2.60
C THR A 106 15.09 -15.68 -1.53
N ALA A 107 14.18 -16.44 -0.90
CA ALA A 107 13.32 -15.89 0.14
C ALA A 107 14.13 -15.51 1.38
N GLU A 108 15.03 -16.39 1.79
CA GLU A 108 15.79 -16.31 3.03
C GLU A 108 17.32 -16.31 2.76
N PRO A 109 18.10 -15.69 3.64
CA PRO A 109 19.55 -15.71 3.51
C PRO A 109 20.11 -17.13 3.71
N PRO A 110 21.28 -17.44 3.14
CA PRO A 110 21.98 -18.68 3.47
C PRO A 110 22.42 -18.70 4.94
N GLY A 111 22.45 -19.89 5.54
CA GLY A 111 22.90 -20.09 6.92
C GLY A 111 21.77 -20.52 7.88
N PRO A 112 21.93 -20.29 9.19
CA PRO A 112 20.92 -20.65 10.19
C PRO A 112 19.67 -19.76 10.08
N TRP A 113 18.59 -20.20 10.72
CA TRP A 113 17.32 -19.47 10.75
C TRP A 113 17.50 -18.07 11.39
N TRP A 114 17.60 -17.07 10.53
CA TRP A 114 17.99 -15.71 10.91
C TRP A 114 17.06 -15.05 11.95
N GLU A 115 15.77 -15.41 11.95
CA GLU A 115 14.80 -14.88 12.93
C GLU A 115 15.05 -15.38 14.35
N ARG A 116 15.82 -16.49 14.51
CA ARG A 116 16.13 -17.14 15.79
C ARG A 116 17.60 -17.09 16.16
N THR A 117 18.41 -16.37 15.41
CA THR A 117 19.84 -16.24 15.64
C THR A 117 20.27 -14.77 15.60
N PRO A 118 21.34 -14.38 16.28
CA PRO A 118 21.94 -13.06 16.12
C PRO A 118 22.27 -12.78 14.66
N GLY A 119 21.97 -11.54 14.19
CA GLY A 119 22.23 -11.13 12.82
C GLY A 119 23.72 -10.98 12.50
N VAL A 120 24.02 -10.95 11.20
CA VAL A 120 25.36 -10.66 10.69
C VAL A 120 25.40 -9.25 10.08
N PRO A 121 26.59 -8.59 10.01
CA PRO A 121 26.74 -7.32 9.32
C PRO A 121 26.43 -7.41 7.82
N ALA A 122 26.12 -6.26 7.17
CA ALA A 122 25.68 -6.21 5.77
C ALA A 122 26.72 -6.75 4.78
N ASP A 123 28.01 -6.50 5.01
CA ASP A 123 29.11 -7.03 4.20
C ASP A 123 29.15 -8.55 4.24
N ARG A 124 28.89 -9.16 5.39
CA ARG A 124 28.80 -10.62 5.56
C ARG A 124 27.59 -11.21 4.86
N LEU A 125 26.43 -10.55 4.95
CA LEU A 125 25.24 -10.98 4.22
C LEU A 125 25.51 -10.96 2.71
N VAL A 126 26.02 -9.84 2.18
CA VAL A 126 26.32 -9.70 0.74
C VAL A 126 27.36 -10.71 0.28
N ALA A 127 28.42 -10.97 1.06
CA ALA A 127 29.44 -11.95 0.75
C ALA A 127 28.94 -13.41 0.78
N ALA A 128 27.87 -13.68 1.51
CA ALA A 128 27.26 -15.01 1.58
C ALA A 128 26.31 -15.29 0.41
N LEU A 129 25.88 -14.26 -0.34
CA LEU A 129 25.01 -14.41 -1.50
C LEU A 129 25.85 -14.80 -2.74
N GLY A 130 25.27 -15.64 -3.59
CA GLY A 130 25.88 -16.08 -4.84
C GLY A 130 24.90 -16.03 -6.02
N PRO A 131 25.35 -16.39 -7.24
CA PRO A 131 24.49 -16.43 -8.42
C PRO A 131 23.25 -17.32 -8.25
N ASP A 132 23.39 -18.39 -7.46
CA ASP A 132 22.29 -19.35 -7.20
C ASP A 132 21.17 -18.75 -6.33
N ASP A 133 21.40 -17.64 -5.65
CA ASP A 133 20.37 -16.92 -4.89
C ASP A 133 19.43 -16.10 -5.77
N ALA A 134 19.74 -15.95 -7.06
CA ALA A 134 18.81 -15.55 -8.12
C ALA A 134 18.01 -16.77 -8.59
N ARG A 135 16.95 -17.13 -7.84
CA ARG A 135 16.13 -18.34 -8.07
C ARG A 135 15.30 -18.28 -9.34
N PHE A 136 14.88 -17.08 -9.73
CA PHE A 136 14.04 -16.86 -10.91
C PHE A 136 14.55 -15.65 -11.69
N ARG A 137 14.21 -15.57 -12.96
CA ARG A 137 14.44 -14.36 -13.76
C ARG A 137 13.65 -13.19 -13.16
N PRO A 138 14.25 -12.01 -13.01
CA PRO A 138 13.56 -10.81 -12.59
C PRO A 138 12.30 -10.54 -13.43
N GLY A 139 11.21 -10.13 -12.78
CA GLY A 139 9.92 -9.86 -13.42
C GLY A 139 9.09 -11.11 -13.81
N ARG A 140 9.62 -12.33 -13.61
CA ARG A 140 8.94 -13.55 -14.09
C ARG A 140 7.75 -13.96 -13.23
N ARG A 141 7.85 -13.78 -11.92
CA ARG A 141 6.82 -14.20 -10.97
C ARG A 141 7.00 -13.50 -9.62
N PHE A 142 5.93 -13.46 -8.85
CA PHE A 142 6.00 -13.11 -7.45
C PHE A 142 6.77 -14.18 -6.67
N HIS A 143 7.74 -13.75 -5.87
CA HIS A 143 8.47 -14.59 -4.94
C HIS A 143 8.95 -13.75 -3.75
N TYR A 144 8.22 -13.87 -2.64
CA TYR A 144 8.51 -13.08 -1.44
C TYR A 144 9.94 -13.29 -0.98
N THR A 145 10.64 -12.19 -0.68
CA THR A 145 12.05 -12.23 -0.27
C THR A 145 12.35 -11.31 0.91
N ASN A 146 12.86 -11.88 1.99
CA ASN A 146 13.41 -11.12 3.11
C ASN A 146 14.79 -10.54 2.75
N VAL A 147 15.60 -11.28 1.98
CA VAL A 147 16.90 -10.83 1.47
C VAL A 147 16.76 -9.54 0.66
N GLY A 148 15.77 -9.45 -0.23
CA GLY A 148 15.54 -8.24 -1.03
C GLY A 148 15.35 -6.99 -0.17
N TYR A 149 14.64 -7.11 0.93
CA TYR A 149 14.41 -5.97 1.84
C TYR A 149 15.60 -5.67 2.75
N ALA A 150 16.39 -6.66 3.11
CA ALA A 150 17.68 -6.44 3.75
C ALA A 150 18.58 -5.56 2.85
N LEU A 151 18.66 -5.87 1.56
CA LEU A 151 19.43 -5.11 0.58
C LEU A 151 18.84 -3.71 0.32
N LEU A 152 17.52 -3.56 0.29
CA LEU A 152 16.87 -2.23 0.21
C LEU A 152 17.18 -1.37 1.45
N GLY A 153 17.22 -1.96 2.64
CA GLY A 153 17.64 -1.25 3.85
C GLY A 153 19.10 -0.78 3.80
N GLU A 154 20.01 -1.63 3.30
CA GLU A 154 21.40 -1.26 3.07
C GLU A 154 21.52 -0.13 2.01
N LEU A 155 20.70 -0.20 0.94
CA LEU A 155 20.63 0.86 -0.07
C LEU A 155 20.21 2.20 0.56
N VAL A 156 19.19 2.21 1.40
CA VAL A 156 18.75 3.41 2.15
C VAL A 156 19.91 3.95 2.99
N ALA A 157 20.58 3.08 3.74
CA ALA A 157 21.70 3.48 4.60
C ALA A 157 22.83 4.13 3.80
N ARG A 158 23.24 3.54 2.68
CA ARG A 158 24.30 4.09 1.81
C ARG A 158 23.91 5.41 1.18
N LYS A 159 22.68 5.53 0.68
CA LYS A 159 22.20 6.79 0.07
C LYS A 159 22.15 7.94 1.06
N ARG A 160 21.80 7.65 2.31
CA ARG A 160 21.69 8.66 3.39
C ARG A 160 22.97 8.83 4.21
N GLY A 161 23.95 7.95 4.06
CA GLY A 161 25.21 7.98 4.83
C GLY A 161 25.03 7.72 6.33
N ARG A 162 23.96 7.03 6.73
CA ARG A 162 23.61 6.70 8.12
C ARG A 162 22.73 5.45 8.20
N PRO A 163 22.67 4.76 9.36
CA PRO A 163 21.88 3.53 9.50
C PRO A 163 20.43 3.70 9.05
N TRP A 164 19.89 2.69 8.35
CA TRP A 164 18.52 2.71 7.81
C TRP A 164 17.46 2.98 8.88
N GLU A 165 17.64 2.44 10.08
CA GLU A 165 16.73 2.63 11.22
C GLU A 165 16.68 4.10 11.67
N GLN A 166 17.81 4.79 11.61
CA GLN A 166 17.87 6.22 11.89
C GLN A 166 17.17 7.03 10.80
N VAL A 167 17.36 6.67 9.53
CA VAL A 167 16.66 7.29 8.39
C VAL A 167 15.15 7.15 8.55
N VAL A 168 14.67 5.91 8.75
CA VAL A 168 13.24 5.63 8.95
C VAL A 168 12.70 6.40 10.16
N ARG A 169 13.45 6.42 11.26
CA ARG A 169 13.04 7.15 12.46
C ARG A 169 12.89 8.65 12.21
N GLU A 170 13.89 9.29 11.62
CA GLU A 170 13.94 10.75 11.49
C GLU A 170 13.08 11.28 10.34
N GLU A 171 13.04 10.54 9.22
CA GLU A 171 12.37 11.00 8.01
C GLU A 171 10.92 10.50 7.88
N ILE A 172 10.52 9.47 8.64
CA ILE A 172 9.19 8.87 8.52
C ILE A 172 8.47 8.85 9.87
N LEU A 173 9.06 8.19 10.89
CA LEU A 173 8.36 7.94 12.13
C LEU A 173 8.10 9.22 12.93
N LEU A 174 9.12 10.06 13.12
CA LEU A 174 8.98 11.30 13.88
C LEU A 174 8.01 12.29 13.23
N PRO A 175 8.08 12.56 11.90
CA PRO A 175 7.10 13.40 11.22
C PRO A 175 5.66 12.92 11.36
N LEU A 176 5.44 11.60 11.39
CA LEU A 176 4.12 11.00 11.60
C LEU A 176 3.72 10.88 13.09
N GLY A 177 4.57 11.34 14.02
CA GLY A 177 4.33 11.23 15.45
C GLY A 177 4.43 9.80 16.00
N MET A 178 5.06 8.87 15.29
CA MET A 178 5.25 7.47 15.67
C MET A 178 6.46 7.30 16.59
N THR A 179 6.45 7.97 17.72
CA THR A 179 7.60 8.08 18.64
C THR A 179 7.89 6.81 19.44
N ALA A 180 6.92 5.92 19.53
CA ALA A 180 7.01 4.63 20.20
C ALA A 180 7.31 3.46 19.23
N THR A 181 7.65 3.74 17.95
CA THR A 181 8.13 2.73 17.00
C THR A 181 9.66 2.75 16.99
N THR A 182 10.29 1.59 17.27
CA THR A 182 11.72 1.50 17.56
C THR A 182 12.33 0.20 17.05
N ALA A 183 13.65 0.16 16.84
CA ALA A 183 14.36 -1.05 16.43
C ALA A 183 14.57 -2.05 17.58
N ARG A 184 14.50 -1.57 18.83
CA ARG A 184 14.63 -2.40 20.05
C ARG A 184 13.42 -2.13 20.96
N PRO A 185 12.99 -3.11 21.77
CA PRO A 185 11.83 -2.93 22.64
C PRO A 185 12.04 -1.83 23.66
N ARG A 186 10.96 -1.17 24.04
CA ARG A 186 10.87 -0.20 25.13
C ARG A 186 9.65 -0.50 25.98
N ALA A 187 9.80 -0.44 27.27
CA ALA A 187 8.70 -0.69 28.19
C ALA A 187 7.56 0.36 28.05
N PRO A 188 6.30 -0.08 28.17
CA PRO A 188 5.84 -1.46 28.31
C PRO A 188 5.88 -2.21 26.99
N HIS A 189 6.42 -3.45 26.98
CA HIS A 189 6.44 -4.29 25.79
C HIS A 189 6.08 -5.72 26.09
N ALA A 190 5.52 -6.45 25.11
CA ALA A 190 5.17 -7.83 25.24
C ALA A 190 6.41 -8.74 25.05
N THR A 191 6.48 -9.82 25.84
CA THR A 191 7.35 -10.95 25.57
C THR A 191 6.71 -11.85 24.51
N GLY A 192 7.51 -12.36 23.57
CA GLY A 192 7.05 -13.28 22.53
C GLY A 192 6.95 -14.73 23.02
N TYR A 193 5.91 -15.43 22.60
CA TYR A 193 5.69 -16.82 22.99
C TYR A 193 5.27 -17.70 21.82
N ALA A 194 5.71 -18.97 21.83
CA ALA A 194 4.97 -20.06 21.22
C ALA A 194 4.02 -20.66 22.26
N VAL A 195 2.85 -21.10 21.86
CA VAL A 195 1.93 -21.85 22.71
C VAL A 195 2.13 -23.33 22.46
N HIS A 196 2.34 -24.11 23.52
CA HIS A 196 2.55 -25.55 23.38
C HIS A 196 1.34 -26.21 22.69
N PRO A 197 1.54 -27.02 21.62
CA PRO A 197 0.43 -27.55 20.83
C PRO A 197 -0.55 -28.45 21.63
N PHE A 198 -0.07 -29.12 22.67
CA PHE A 198 -0.84 -30.09 23.44
C PHE A 198 -1.08 -29.70 24.91
N ALA A 199 -0.76 -28.44 25.28
CA ALA A 199 -0.94 -27.97 26.66
C ALA A 199 -1.09 -26.44 26.68
N ASP A 200 -1.78 -25.93 27.71
CA ASP A 200 -1.89 -24.46 27.94
C ASP A 200 -0.63 -23.93 28.63
N VAL A 201 0.51 -24.03 27.92
CA VAL A 201 1.84 -23.66 28.41
C VAL A 201 2.49 -22.72 27.40
N LEU A 202 3.07 -21.64 27.90
CA LEU A 202 3.82 -20.67 27.11
C LEU A 202 5.31 -21.06 27.05
N LEU A 203 5.85 -21.06 25.84
CA LEU A 203 7.26 -21.29 25.55
C LEU A 203 7.86 -19.96 25.08
N PRO A 204 8.75 -19.31 25.84
CA PRO A 204 9.37 -18.06 25.42
C PRO A 204 10.13 -18.21 24.10
N GLU A 205 9.94 -17.27 23.20
CA GLU A 205 10.67 -17.20 21.94
C GLU A 205 11.91 -16.31 22.07
N PRO A 206 13.00 -16.63 21.35
CA PRO A 206 14.21 -15.84 21.44
C PRO A 206 14.02 -14.45 20.81
N GLU A 207 14.76 -13.49 21.34
CA GLU A 207 14.82 -12.13 20.82
C GLU A 207 16.27 -11.79 20.48
N HIS A 208 16.51 -11.42 19.23
CA HIS A 208 17.83 -11.05 18.72
C HIS A 208 17.78 -9.76 17.92
N ASP A 209 18.91 -9.07 17.83
CA ASP A 209 19.19 -8.06 16.84
C ASP A 209 19.60 -8.77 15.53
N HIS A 210 18.84 -8.51 14.45
CA HIS A 210 19.03 -9.19 13.17
C HIS A 210 19.99 -8.47 12.22
N ALA A 211 20.59 -7.35 12.65
CA ALA A 211 21.61 -6.60 11.92
C ALA A 211 21.24 -6.38 10.44
N ALA A 212 21.95 -7.02 9.48
CA ALA A 212 21.66 -6.86 8.06
C ALA A 212 20.23 -7.26 7.64
N MET A 213 19.61 -8.23 8.34
CA MET A 213 18.23 -8.66 8.07
C MET A 213 17.17 -7.80 8.77
N ALA A 214 17.58 -6.87 9.63
CA ALA A 214 16.67 -6.01 10.38
C ALA A 214 15.65 -5.24 9.53
N PRO A 215 16.00 -4.72 8.33
CA PRO A 215 15.01 -4.06 7.44
C PRO A 215 13.85 -4.95 7.01
N ALA A 216 14.01 -6.26 7.09
CA ALA A 216 12.95 -7.22 6.75
C ALA A 216 11.91 -7.44 7.86
N GLY A 217 12.25 -7.15 9.17
CA GLY A 217 11.29 -7.49 10.24
C GLY A 217 11.61 -7.06 11.66
N GLN A 218 12.58 -6.16 11.89
CA GLN A 218 13.10 -5.87 13.23
C GLN A 218 12.20 -5.00 14.11
N LEU A 219 11.40 -4.11 13.53
CA LEU A 219 10.78 -3.03 14.30
C LEU A 219 9.75 -3.50 15.32
N TRP A 220 9.69 -2.75 16.41
CA TRP A 220 8.67 -2.80 17.46
C TRP A 220 7.76 -1.59 17.32
N SER A 221 6.48 -1.76 17.58
CA SER A 221 5.52 -0.66 17.51
C SER A 221 4.36 -0.88 18.48
N THR A 222 3.52 0.11 18.61
CA THR A 222 2.33 0.13 19.45
C THR A 222 1.06 0.20 18.60
N ALA A 223 -0.09 -0.13 19.17
CA ALA A 223 -1.37 0.05 18.47
C ALA A 223 -1.63 1.53 18.12
N ALA A 224 -1.17 2.47 18.96
CA ALA A 224 -1.28 3.89 18.69
C ALA A 224 -0.45 4.33 17.47
N ASP A 225 0.81 3.89 17.38
CA ASP A 225 1.70 4.24 16.27
C ASP A 225 1.29 3.53 14.98
N LEU A 226 0.98 2.21 15.04
CA LEU A 226 0.45 1.51 13.87
C LEU A 226 -0.89 2.07 13.38
N GLY A 227 -1.68 2.68 14.27
CA GLY A 227 -2.87 3.43 13.89
C GLY A 227 -2.53 4.64 13.00
N ARG A 228 -1.45 5.38 13.32
CA ARG A 228 -0.93 6.47 12.47
C ARG A 228 -0.39 5.94 11.15
N TRP A 229 0.30 4.79 11.18
CA TRP A 229 0.77 4.12 9.95
C TRP A 229 -0.38 3.64 9.09
N ALA A 230 -1.45 3.15 9.69
CA ALA A 230 -2.68 2.77 8.98
C ALA A 230 -3.35 3.99 8.32
N ALA A 231 -3.39 5.14 9.00
CA ALA A 231 -3.85 6.40 8.43
C ALA A 231 -2.97 6.85 7.25
N PHE A 232 -1.64 6.73 7.38
CA PHE A 232 -0.71 6.98 6.28
C PHE A 232 -1.02 6.09 5.07
N ILE A 233 -1.14 4.77 5.27
CA ILE A 233 -1.48 3.83 4.18
C ILE A 233 -2.84 4.17 3.56
N ALA A 234 -3.81 4.66 4.33
CA ALA A 234 -5.12 5.10 3.83
C ALA A 234 -5.03 6.37 2.97
N GLY A 235 -4.02 7.25 3.17
CA GLY A 235 -3.82 8.45 2.37
C GLY A 235 -3.38 9.70 3.12
N ASP A 236 -3.36 9.68 4.45
CA ASP A 236 -2.87 10.79 5.27
C ASP A 236 -1.34 10.74 5.36
N THR A 237 -0.67 11.24 4.34
CA THR A 237 0.79 11.13 4.22
C THR A 237 1.56 12.00 5.21
N GLY A 238 0.93 12.94 5.92
CA GLY A 238 1.60 13.86 6.83
C GLY A 238 2.76 14.64 6.22
N GLY A 239 2.81 14.76 4.88
CA GLY A 239 3.92 15.38 4.16
C GLY A 239 5.18 14.50 4.03
N VAL A 240 5.17 13.28 4.55
CA VAL A 240 6.31 12.34 4.47
C VAL A 240 6.53 11.85 3.04
N LEU A 241 5.46 11.67 2.29
CA LEU A 241 5.49 11.22 0.90
C LEU A 241 4.44 11.99 0.09
N ALA A 242 4.69 12.21 -1.21
CA ALA A 242 3.68 12.78 -2.08
C ALA A 242 2.45 11.85 -2.17
N PRO A 243 1.21 12.37 -2.13
CA PRO A 243 0.02 11.54 -2.26
C PRO A 243 -0.02 10.69 -3.53
N ALA A 244 0.50 11.21 -4.64
CA ALA A 244 0.60 10.48 -5.91
C ALA A 244 1.56 9.28 -5.81
N THR A 245 2.69 9.45 -5.11
CA THR A 245 3.66 8.37 -4.87
C THR A 245 3.06 7.26 -3.99
N LEU A 246 2.31 7.63 -2.93
CA LEU A 246 1.61 6.63 -2.13
C LEU A 246 0.51 5.91 -2.95
N ALA A 247 -0.17 6.62 -3.83
CA ALA A 247 -1.15 6.00 -4.74
C ALA A 247 -0.47 4.96 -5.66
N GLU A 248 0.69 5.31 -6.24
CA GLU A 248 1.51 4.39 -7.04
C GLU A 248 1.94 3.15 -6.23
N MET A 249 2.37 3.32 -4.97
CA MET A 249 2.73 2.19 -4.11
C MET A 249 1.56 1.21 -3.89
N ARG A 250 0.32 1.64 -3.99
CA ARG A 250 -0.90 0.84 -3.83
C ARG A 250 -1.43 0.25 -5.15
N GLU A 251 -0.78 0.53 -6.28
CA GLU A 251 -1.14 -0.12 -7.54
C GLU A 251 -0.53 -1.53 -7.61
N PRO A 252 -1.26 -2.52 -8.17
CA PRO A 252 -0.76 -3.89 -8.28
C PRO A 252 0.46 -3.97 -9.22
N ALA A 253 1.63 -4.28 -8.67
CA ALA A 253 2.84 -4.57 -9.41
C ALA A 253 3.05 -6.08 -9.61
N ALA A 254 2.43 -6.92 -8.77
CA ALA A 254 2.47 -8.38 -8.88
C ALA A 254 1.18 -8.99 -8.33
N VAL A 255 0.83 -10.16 -8.83
CA VAL A 255 -0.22 -11.03 -8.29
C VAL A 255 0.44 -12.10 -7.44
N GLU A 256 -0.02 -12.23 -6.18
CA GLU A 256 0.51 -13.20 -5.21
C GLU A 256 -0.16 -14.57 -5.35
N ASP A 257 -1.49 -14.59 -5.53
CA ASP A 257 -2.36 -15.79 -5.51
C ASP A 257 -2.74 -16.32 -6.90
N GLY A 258 -1.95 -16.00 -7.92
CA GLY A 258 -1.96 -16.50 -9.30
C GLY A 258 -3.31 -16.78 -9.97
N GLU A 259 -4.18 -17.58 -9.34
CA GLU A 259 -5.46 -18.03 -9.90
C GLU A 259 -6.64 -17.16 -9.47
N ALA A 260 -6.69 -16.77 -8.22
CA ALA A 260 -7.84 -16.07 -7.66
C ALA A 260 -7.82 -14.56 -7.89
N TRP A 261 -6.63 -13.95 -8.08
CA TRP A 261 -6.40 -12.52 -8.25
C TRP A 261 -7.03 -11.64 -7.14
N THR A 262 -7.08 -12.20 -5.94
CA THR A 262 -7.59 -11.52 -4.76
C THR A 262 -6.48 -10.96 -3.88
N ARG A 263 -5.25 -11.47 -4.06
CA ARG A 263 -4.04 -11.04 -3.38
C ARG A 263 -3.01 -10.57 -4.38
N GLY A 264 -2.38 -9.44 -4.08
CA GLY A 264 -1.32 -8.85 -4.88
C GLY A 264 -0.32 -8.09 -4.03
N TYR A 265 0.67 -7.53 -4.69
CA TYR A 265 1.70 -6.73 -4.07
C TYR A 265 1.97 -5.49 -4.92
N GLY A 266 2.00 -4.34 -4.29
CA GLY A 266 2.42 -3.08 -4.90
C GLY A 266 3.91 -2.80 -4.64
N LEU A 267 4.29 -1.54 -4.52
CA LEU A 267 5.66 -1.16 -4.16
C LEU A 267 5.79 -1.11 -2.63
N GLY A 268 6.05 -2.27 -2.02
CA GLY A 268 6.23 -2.40 -0.57
C GLY A 268 4.96 -2.62 0.24
N LEU A 269 3.82 -2.75 -0.40
CA LEU A 269 2.54 -2.98 0.26
C LEU A 269 1.88 -4.26 -0.27
N GLN A 270 1.39 -5.10 0.62
CA GLN A 270 0.44 -6.15 0.28
C GLN A 270 -0.89 -5.52 -0.13
N LEU A 271 -1.54 -6.12 -1.10
CA LEU A 271 -2.84 -5.69 -1.62
C LEU A 271 -3.83 -6.84 -1.52
N ALA A 272 -5.08 -6.54 -1.17
CA ALA A 272 -6.12 -7.55 -1.13
C ALA A 272 -7.46 -7.01 -1.63
N ARG A 273 -8.25 -7.89 -2.26
CA ARG A 273 -9.67 -7.67 -2.52
C ARG A 273 -10.47 -8.54 -1.56
N GLU A 274 -11.21 -7.91 -0.68
CA GLU A 274 -11.99 -8.62 0.34
C GLU A 274 -13.26 -7.83 0.66
N GLY A 275 -14.43 -8.50 0.65
CA GLY A 275 -15.71 -7.86 0.97
C GLY A 275 -16.06 -6.64 0.11
N GLY A 276 -15.65 -6.63 -1.16
CA GLY A 276 -15.84 -5.46 -2.06
C GLY A 276 -14.83 -4.33 -1.87
N ARG A 277 -13.94 -4.41 -0.85
CA ARG A 277 -12.90 -3.41 -0.57
C ARG A 277 -11.62 -3.73 -1.32
N ARG A 278 -10.86 -2.68 -1.66
CA ARG A 278 -9.47 -2.76 -2.10
C ARG A 278 -8.58 -2.34 -0.94
N LEU A 279 -7.98 -3.30 -0.29
CA LEU A 279 -7.16 -3.10 0.89
C LEU A 279 -5.69 -3.00 0.52
N ALA A 280 -4.97 -2.11 1.21
CA ALA A 280 -3.52 -2.02 1.19
C ALA A 280 -2.98 -2.11 2.62
N GLY A 281 -1.85 -2.78 2.80
CA GLY A 281 -1.31 -2.98 4.14
C GLY A 281 -0.15 -3.95 4.16
N HIS A 282 0.03 -4.64 5.27
CA HIS A 282 0.99 -5.73 5.39
C HIS A 282 0.71 -6.60 6.62
N THR A 283 1.02 -7.87 6.52
CA THR A 283 1.10 -8.79 7.65
C THR A 283 2.52 -8.83 8.20
N GLY A 284 2.70 -9.15 9.45
CA GLY A 284 4.00 -9.30 10.08
C GLY A 284 4.06 -10.53 10.96
N SER A 285 5.18 -11.25 10.87
CA SER A 285 5.48 -12.40 11.71
C SER A 285 6.96 -12.35 12.11
N MET A 286 7.21 -12.60 13.37
CA MET A 286 8.53 -12.91 13.95
C MET A 286 8.31 -13.95 15.04
N PRO A 287 9.33 -14.72 15.45
CA PRO A 287 9.18 -15.64 16.58
C PRO A 287 8.51 -14.96 17.76
N GLY A 288 7.39 -15.53 18.22
CA GLY A 288 6.59 -14.98 19.31
C GLY A 288 5.66 -13.82 18.96
N PHE A 289 5.55 -13.38 17.71
CA PHE A 289 4.73 -12.21 17.38
C PHE A 289 4.05 -12.33 16.02
N LEU A 290 2.79 -11.92 15.99
CA LEU A 290 2.01 -11.70 14.77
C LEU A 290 1.42 -10.29 14.80
N ALA A 291 1.46 -9.62 13.66
CA ALA A 291 0.87 -8.30 13.48
C ALA A 291 0.22 -8.19 12.10
N THR A 292 -0.78 -7.34 11.99
CA THR A 292 -1.41 -7.04 10.70
C THR A 292 -1.92 -5.62 10.71
N VAL A 293 -1.77 -4.92 9.59
CA VAL A 293 -2.41 -3.65 9.31
C VAL A 293 -3.02 -3.70 7.92
N TRP A 294 -4.32 -3.38 7.81
CA TRP A 294 -5.03 -3.21 6.55
C TRP A 294 -5.79 -1.90 6.54
N ALA A 295 -5.63 -1.14 5.48
CA ALA A 295 -6.35 0.09 5.22
C ALA A 295 -7.22 -0.05 3.98
N ASP A 296 -8.41 0.52 4.00
CA ASP A 296 -9.28 0.78 2.85
C ASP A 296 -9.18 2.28 2.50
N PRO A 297 -8.36 2.66 1.50
CA PRO A 297 -8.20 4.07 1.14
C PRO A 297 -9.48 4.72 0.63
N ALA A 298 -10.37 3.96 -0.01
CA ALA A 298 -11.63 4.48 -0.53
C ALA A 298 -12.65 4.71 0.58
N GLY A 299 -12.70 3.82 1.56
CA GLY A 299 -13.61 3.92 2.71
C GLY A 299 -13.08 4.80 3.86
N GLY A 300 -11.81 5.24 3.80
CA GLY A 300 -11.20 6.05 4.86
C GLY A 300 -11.06 5.31 6.19
N VAL A 301 -11.05 3.97 6.17
CA VAL A 301 -10.98 3.13 7.37
C VAL A 301 -9.78 2.19 7.33
N ALA A 302 -9.25 1.87 8.49
CA ALA A 302 -8.21 0.88 8.63
C ALA A 302 -8.38 0.10 9.94
N ALA A 303 -7.89 -1.15 9.97
CA ALA A 303 -7.84 -1.91 11.19
C ALA A 303 -6.50 -2.65 11.31
N LEU A 304 -6.12 -2.93 12.54
CA LEU A 304 -4.87 -3.60 12.87
C LEU A 304 -5.03 -4.51 14.07
N PHE A 305 -4.11 -5.47 14.18
CA PHE A 305 -3.89 -6.19 15.43
C PHE A 305 -2.41 -6.40 15.72
N LEU A 306 -2.12 -6.63 16.99
CA LEU A 306 -0.82 -6.99 17.54
C LEU A 306 -1.02 -8.15 18.51
N ALA A 307 -0.25 -9.21 18.36
CA ALA A 307 -0.33 -10.41 19.21
C ALA A 307 1.07 -10.90 19.55
N ASN A 308 1.24 -11.40 20.77
CA ASN A 308 2.50 -11.98 21.23
C ASN A 308 2.47 -13.52 21.16
N THR A 309 2.23 -14.03 19.97
CA THR A 309 2.20 -15.48 19.68
C THR A 309 2.88 -15.79 18.36
N THR A 310 3.56 -16.92 18.25
CA THR A 310 4.17 -17.40 16.98
C THR A 310 3.11 -17.79 15.95
N SER A 311 1.94 -18.26 16.39
CA SER A 311 0.87 -18.75 15.52
C SER A 311 -0.50 -18.58 16.15
N GLY A 312 -1.56 -18.90 15.42
CA GLY A 312 -2.91 -19.00 15.93
C GLY A 312 -3.87 -17.89 15.53
N VAL A 313 -3.43 -16.66 15.30
CA VAL A 313 -4.34 -15.60 14.87
C VAL A 313 -4.88 -15.87 13.47
N ARG A 314 -6.20 -15.90 13.33
CA ARG A 314 -6.86 -16.15 12.04
C ARG A 314 -6.69 -14.92 11.12
N GLY A 315 -6.33 -15.17 9.87
CA GLY A 315 -6.07 -14.09 8.88
C GLY A 315 -7.25 -13.15 8.60
N LYS A 316 -8.48 -13.56 8.98
CA LYS A 316 -9.69 -12.74 8.80
C LYS A 316 -9.99 -11.77 9.95
N LEU A 317 -9.27 -11.80 11.05
CA LEU A 317 -9.62 -10.97 12.23
C LEU A 317 -9.80 -9.50 11.86
N VAL A 318 -8.86 -8.91 11.12
CA VAL A 318 -8.93 -7.48 10.71
C VAL A 318 -10.14 -7.22 9.81
N ILE A 319 -10.43 -8.13 8.89
CA ILE A 319 -11.58 -8.03 7.99
C ILE A 319 -12.89 -8.09 8.79
N ASP A 320 -13.02 -9.05 9.71
CA ASP A 320 -14.19 -9.17 10.58
C ASP A 320 -14.42 -7.90 11.41
N LEU A 321 -13.34 -7.23 11.88
CA LEU A 321 -13.44 -5.95 12.60
C LEU A 321 -13.99 -4.84 11.69
N LEU A 322 -13.52 -4.76 10.43
CA LEU A 322 -14.03 -3.79 9.45
C LEU A 322 -15.49 -4.08 9.09
N ASP A 323 -15.86 -5.35 8.91
CA ASP A 323 -17.25 -5.76 8.61
C ASP A 323 -18.21 -5.43 9.76
N ILE A 324 -17.79 -5.69 11.01
CA ILE A 324 -18.56 -5.31 12.20
C ILE A 324 -18.74 -3.78 12.27
N LEU A 325 -17.67 -3.02 12.00
CA LEU A 325 -17.76 -1.57 11.98
C LEU A 325 -18.76 -1.08 10.95
N GLU A 326 -18.66 -1.56 9.70
CA GLU A 326 -19.55 -1.17 8.61
C GLU A 326 -21.02 -1.56 8.88
N ALA A 327 -21.24 -2.77 9.42
CA ALA A 327 -22.59 -3.23 9.75
C ALA A 327 -23.27 -2.40 10.84
N HIS A 328 -22.51 -1.87 11.79
CA HIS A 328 -23.04 -1.09 12.92
C HIS A 328 -22.99 0.42 12.72
N GLU A 329 -22.03 0.89 11.94
CA GLU A 329 -21.75 2.31 11.70
C GLU A 329 -21.39 2.53 10.22
N PRO A 330 -22.35 2.29 9.30
CA PRO A 330 -22.10 2.50 7.89
C PRO A 330 -21.71 3.95 7.61
N PRO A 331 -20.83 4.22 6.62
CA PRO A 331 -20.46 5.58 6.29
C PRO A 331 -21.68 6.35 5.78
N LEU A 332 -21.85 7.56 6.29
CA LEU A 332 -22.85 8.46 5.76
C LEU A 332 -22.38 9.03 4.42
N PRO A 333 -23.20 9.02 3.38
CA PRO A 333 -22.90 9.71 2.15
C PRO A 333 -22.59 11.18 2.43
N ARG A 334 -21.56 11.71 1.75
CA ARG A 334 -21.29 13.16 1.85
C ARG A 334 -22.51 13.93 1.37
N PRO A 335 -22.96 14.98 2.08
CA PRO A 335 -24.06 15.80 1.61
C PRO A 335 -23.68 16.42 0.26
N TRP A 336 -24.60 16.39 -0.68
CA TRP A 336 -24.41 17.11 -1.93
C TRP A 336 -24.41 18.62 -1.64
N THR A 337 -23.45 19.32 -2.19
CA THR A 337 -23.38 20.79 -2.15
C THR A 337 -23.21 21.32 -3.57
N PRO A 338 -23.91 22.40 -3.93
CA PRO A 338 -23.72 23.03 -5.22
C PRO A 338 -22.30 23.60 -5.29
N SER A 339 -21.68 23.52 -6.46
CA SER A 339 -20.40 24.18 -6.72
C SER A 339 -20.60 25.33 -7.70
N PRO A 340 -19.89 26.46 -7.55
CA PRO A 340 -19.85 27.50 -8.58
C PRO A 340 -19.26 26.91 -9.85
N VAL A 341 -19.84 27.29 -10.99
CA VAL A 341 -19.33 26.85 -12.29
C VAL A 341 -19.41 28.03 -13.25
N ASP A 342 -18.43 28.13 -14.14
CA ASP A 342 -18.42 29.15 -15.19
C ASP A 342 -19.47 28.86 -16.26
N ALA A 343 -20.07 29.91 -16.81
CA ALA A 343 -21.05 29.78 -17.87
C ALA A 343 -20.49 29.06 -19.11
N ASP A 344 -19.22 29.31 -19.43
CA ASP A 344 -18.53 28.68 -20.56
C ASP A 344 -18.40 27.17 -20.39
N LEU A 345 -18.12 26.69 -19.17
CA LEU A 345 -18.11 25.24 -18.88
C LEU A 345 -19.50 24.63 -18.91
N LEU A 346 -20.52 25.35 -18.45
CA LEU A 346 -21.89 24.90 -18.55
C LEU A 346 -22.34 24.73 -20.01
N ALA A 347 -21.93 25.62 -20.90
CA ALA A 347 -22.23 25.53 -22.32
C ALA A 347 -21.63 24.28 -22.99
N LEU A 348 -20.57 23.73 -22.43
CA LEU A 348 -19.96 22.49 -22.93
C LEU A 348 -20.72 21.23 -22.51
N THR A 349 -21.53 21.29 -21.46
CA THR A 349 -22.23 20.10 -20.91
C THR A 349 -23.24 19.52 -21.87
N GLY A 350 -23.64 18.28 -21.61
CA GLY A 350 -24.65 17.57 -22.36
C GLY A 350 -24.09 16.54 -23.32
N LEU A 351 -24.85 16.24 -24.36
CA LEU A 351 -24.51 15.19 -25.32
C LEU A 351 -23.42 15.64 -26.29
N TRP A 352 -22.50 14.73 -26.51
CA TRP A 352 -21.48 14.74 -27.51
C TRP A 352 -21.42 13.38 -28.19
N HIS A 353 -20.93 13.28 -29.41
CA HIS A 353 -20.90 12.02 -30.16
C HIS A 353 -19.49 11.72 -30.66
N TRP A 354 -19.04 10.50 -30.42
CA TRP A 354 -17.89 9.91 -31.10
C TRP A 354 -18.41 8.97 -32.19
N GLY A 355 -18.43 9.44 -33.42
CA GLY A 355 -19.18 8.78 -34.48
C GLY A 355 -20.68 8.76 -34.13
N PRO A 356 -21.37 7.62 -34.23
CA PRO A 356 -22.75 7.49 -33.81
C PRO A 356 -22.93 7.31 -32.30
N ALA A 357 -21.86 7.09 -31.53
CA ALA A 357 -21.93 6.74 -30.12
C ALA A 357 -22.11 7.99 -29.22
N PRO A 358 -23.19 8.08 -28.42
CA PRO A 358 -23.43 9.23 -27.55
C PRO A 358 -22.59 9.17 -26.27
N TYR A 359 -22.05 10.32 -25.89
CA TYR A 359 -21.31 10.58 -24.67
C TYR A 359 -21.94 11.73 -23.89
N LEU A 360 -21.81 11.74 -22.58
CA LEU A 360 -22.20 12.84 -21.71
C LEU A 360 -20.95 13.56 -21.21
N LEU A 361 -20.85 14.87 -21.46
CA LEU A 361 -19.89 15.73 -20.81
C LEU A 361 -20.56 16.43 -19.64
N SER A 362 -19.97 16.29 -18.46
CA SER A 362 -20.44 16.89 -17.21
C SER A 362 -19.32 17.71 -16.56
N VAL A 363 -19.70 18.78 -15.85
CA VAL A 363 -18.79 19.56 -15.01
C VAL A 363 -18.82 19.03 -13.60
N LEU A 364 -17.62 18.81 -13.04
CA LEU A 364 -17.37 18.39 -11.67
C LEU A 364 -16.80 19.57 -10.85
N PRO A 365 -16.82 19.49 -9.48
CA PRO A 365 -16.19 20.51 -8.64
C PRO A 365 -14.73 20.76 -9.00
N GLY A 366 -14.29 22.02 -8.89
CA GLY A 366 -12.90 22.42 -9.22
C GLY A 366 -12.63 22.55 -10.71
N ARG A 367 -13.64 22.91 -11.52
CA ARG A 367 -13.55 23.06 -12.99
C ARG A 367 -13.17 21.77 -13.72
N ARG A 368 -13.27 20.62 -13.06
CA ARG A 368 -13.03 19.32 -13.67
C ARG A 368 -14.14 18.94 -14.62
N LEU A 369 -13.82 18.12 -15.61
CA LEU A 369 -14.76 17.55 -16.57
C LEU A 369 -14.84 16.04 -16.40
N SER A 370 -15.99 15.46 -16.75
CA SER A 370 -16.21 14.04 -16.91
C SER A 370 -16.83 13.80 -18.28
N LEU A 371 -16.19 12.97 -19.09
CA LEU A 371 -16.69 12.49 -20.37
C LEU A 371 -16.95 10.98 -20.26
N ALA A 372 -18.19 10.58 -20.41
CA ALA A 372 -18.60 9.19 -20.25
C ALA A 372 -19.65 8.77 -21.29
N PRO A 373 -19.65 7.51 -21.76
CA PRO A 373 -20.68 6.98 -22.66
C PRO A 373 -22.08 7.12 -22.03
N ALA A 374 -23.05 7.61 -22.78
CA ALA A 374 -24.43 7.77 -22.28
C ALA A 374 -25.08 6.42 -21.95
N GLY A 375 -24.67 5.33 -22.58
CA GLY A 375 -25.14 3.95 -22.33
C GLY A 375 -24.41 3.23 -21.18
N GLY A 376 -23.51 3.88 -20.47
CA GLY A 376 -22.81 3.32 -19.29
C GLY A 376 -21.67 2.35 -19.62
N GLN A 377 -21.54 1.86 -20.83
CA GLN A 377 -20.42 0.99 -21.26
C GLN A 377 -19.55 1.71 -22.30
N GLY A 378 -18.22 1.68 -22.10
CA GLY A 378 -17.25 2.28 -23.00
C GLY A 378 -16.18 3.06 -22.29
N ARG A 379 -15.47 3.93 -23.02
CA ARG A 379 -14.32 4.70 -22.53
C ARG A 379 -14.81 5.93 -21.79
N ALA A 380 -14.66 5.96 -20.49
CA ALA A 380 -14.94 7.13 -19.65
C ALA A 380 -13.64 7.66 -19.07
N SER A 381 -13.58 9.00 -18.83
CA SER A 381 -12.48 9.63 -18.11
C SER A 381 -12.97 10.89 -17.41
N ARG A 382 -12.28 11.20 -16.29
CA ARG A 382 -12.32 12.50 -15.63
C ARG A 382 -11.08 13.30 -16.04
N PHE A 383 -11.21 14.61 -16.04
CA PHE A 383 -10.18 15.50 -16.53
C PHE A 383 -9.95 16.64 -15.55
N ASP A 384 -8.71 16.94 -15.21
CA ASP A 384 -8.31 18.10 -14.42
C ASP A 384 -7.97 19.29 -15.33
N PRO A 385 -8.37 20.53 -14.98
CA PRO A 385 -8.01 21.72 -15.73
C PRO A 385 -6.52 21.99 -15.63
N ARG A 386 -5.95 22.54 -16.72
CA ARG A 386 -4.58 23.01 -16.83
C ARG A 386 -4.56 24.53 -17.05
N ASP A 387 -3.42 25.16 -16.74
CA ASP A 387 -3.23 26.60 -16.89
C ASP A 387 -3.30 27.08 -18.35
N ASP A 388 -3.06 26.18 -19.31
CA ASP A 388 -3.11 26.44 -20.74
C ASP A 388 -4.53 26.38 -21.36
N GLY A 389 -5.56 26.22 -20.53
CA GLY A 389 -6.96 26.11 -20.96
C GLY A 389 -7.34 24.74 -21.52
N THR A 390 -6.51 23.74 -21.33
CA THR A 390 -6.78 22.34 -21.66
C THR A 390 -7.10 21.53 -20.40
N TRP A 391 -7.45 20.25 -20.54
CA TRP A 391 -7.71 19.35 -19.42
C TRP A 391 -6.92 18.06 -19.58
N LEU A 392 -6.26 17.62 -18.49
CA LEU A 392 -5.53 16.35 -18.42
C LEU A 392 -6.47 15.22 -17.95
N ALA A 393 -6.54 14.14 -18.72
CA ALA A 393 -7.30 12.96 -18.35
C ALA A 393 -6.62 12.22 -17.18
N LEU A 394 -7.42 11.87 -16.16
CA LEU A 394 -6.94 11.30 -14.89
C LEU A 394 -7.04 9.77 -14.85
N ASP A 395 -7.97 9.19 -15.61
CA ASP A 395 -8.34 7.79 -15.47
C ASP A 395 -8.88 7.19 -16.78
N GLY A 396 -9.12 5.87 -16.73
CA GLY A 396 -9.67 5.13 -17.86
C GLY A 396 -8.71 5.01 -19.04
N TYR A 397 -9.29 4.85 -20.22
CA TYR A 397 -8.51 4.68 -21.45
C TYR A 397 -7.72 5.94 -21.84
N TYR A 398 -8.24 7.11 -21.48
CA TYR A 398 -7.63 8.39 -21.82
C TYR A 398 -6.63 8.92 -20.79
N ALA A 399 -6.32 8.15 -19.72
CA ALA A 399 -5.39 8.60 -18.69
C ALA A 399 -4.08 9.14 -19.28
N GLY A 400 -3.70 10.39 -18.92
CA GLY A 400 -2.54 11.08 -19.46
C GLY A 400 -2.78 11.85 -20.76
N GLU A 401 -3.91 11.66 -21.43
CA GLU A 401 -4.25 12.37 -22.66
C GLU A 401 -4.83 13.75 -22.38
N ILE A 402 -4.76 14.64 -23.37
CA ILE A 402 -5.21 16.03 -23.26
C ILE A 402 -6.54 16.20 -23.97
N LEU A 403 -7.55 16.67 -23.24
CA LEU A 403 -8.79 17.16 -23.81
C LEU A 403 -8.63 18.63 -24.19
N ARG A 404 -8.98 18.96 -25.44
CA ARG A 404 -9.03 20.33 -26.01
C ARG A 404 -10.44 20.66 -26.43
N VAL A 405 -10.88 21.86 -26.10
CA VAL A 405 -12.19 22.36 -26.50
C VAL A 405 -12.00 23.30 -27.71
N HIS A 406 -12.74 23.01 -28.77
CA HIS A 406 -12.86 23.84 -29.96
C HIS A 406 -14.30 24.38 -30.09
N PRO A 407 -14.54 25.39 -30.93
CA PRO A 407 -15.89 25.95 -31.08
C PRO A 407 -16.96 24.92 -31.53
N ASP A 408 -16.57 23.91 -32.28
CA ASP A 408 -17.43 22.93 -32.93
C ASP A 408 -17.21 21.47 -32.46
N ARG A 409 -16.15 21.21 -31.66
CA ARG A 409 -15.79 19.86 -31.27
C ARG A 409 -14.97 19.81 -29.97
N LEU A 410 -14.84 18.60 -29.43
CA LEU A 410 -13.84 18.26 -28.40
C LEU A 410 -12.86 17.26 -29.00
N ASP A 411 -11.57 17.49 -28.76
CA ASP A 411 -10.53 16.54 -29.12
C ASP A 411 -9.93 15.92 -27.84
N VAL A 412 -9.90 14.60 -27.77
CA VAL A 412 -9.12 13.86 -26.78
C VAL A 412 -8.07 13.07 -27.54
N ASN A 413 -6.87 13.61 -27.63
CA ASN A 413 -5.83 13.15 -28.55
C ASN A 413 -6.38 13.11 -29.99
N THR A 414 -6.51 11.94 -30.61
CA THR A 414 -7.06 11.74 -31.96
C THR A 414 -8.56 11.48 -31.99
N PHE A 415 -9.21 11.38 -30.81
CA PHE A 415 -10.65 11.17 -30.72
C PHE A 415 -11.38 12.49 -30.84
N VAL A 416 -12.25 12.62 -31.85
CA VAL A 416 -13.05 13.80 -32.10
C VAL A 416 -14.48 13.55 -31.65
N PHE A 417 -14.99 14.45 -30.80
CA PHE A 417 -16.39 14.45 -30.33
C PHE A 417 -17.11 15.66 -30.85
N THR A 418 -18.29 15.48 -31.45
CA THR A 418 -19.11 16.53 -32.04
C THR A 418 -20.48 16.58 -31.37
N ARG A 419 -21.22 17.70 -31.50
CA ARG A 419 -22.58 17.83 -30.97
C ARG A 419 -23.57 16.91 -31.71
N GLU A 420 -23.42 16.77 -33.01
CA GLU A 420 -24.22 15.87 -33.83
C GLU A 420 -23.48 14.57 -34.10
N PRO A 421 -24.20 13.44 -34.20
CA PRO A 421 -23.56 12.18 -34.61
C PRO A 421 -23.04 12.27 -36.03
N TYR A 422 -21.94 11.58 -36.30
CA TYR A 422 -21.35 11.50 -37.62
C TYR A 422 -21.03 10.04 -37.99
N GLY A 423 -21.10 9.72 -39.30
CA GLY A 423 -20.74 8.43 -39.86
C GLY A 423 -19.37 8.43 -40.54
N GLY A 424 -18.89 7.26 -40.99
CA GLY A 424 -17.59 7.16 -41.61
C GLY A 424 -17.46 7.87 -42.97
N SER A 425 -18.60 8.27 -43.60
CA SER A 425 -18.65 9.06 -44.82
C SER A 425 -18.83 10.56 -44.59
N ASP A 426 -19.06 10.98 -43.38
CA ASP A 426 -19.33 12.37 -43.05
C ASP A 426 -18.02 13.14 -42.87
N HIS A 427 -18.10 14.47 -43.07
CA HIS A 427 -16.95 15.32 -42.79
C HIS A 427 -16.70 15.38 -41.28
N ILE A 428 -15.53 14.91 -40.83
CA ILE A 428 -15.10 15.00 -39.43
C ILE A 428 -14.24 16.25 -39.25
N PRO A 429 -14.65 17.18 -38.37
CA PRO A 429 -13.83 18.34 -38.06
C PRO A 429 -12.42 17.93 -37.58
N GLY A 430 -11.38 18.59 -38.11
CA GLY A 430 -9.99 18.25 -37.75
C GLY A 430 -9.28 17.26 -38.66
N GLY A 431 -9.97 16.75 -39.67
CA GLY A 431 -9.37 16.05 -40.78
C GLY A 431 -9.47 14.54 -40.72
N VAL A 432 -10.23 13.99 -41.64
CA VAL A 432 -10.01 12.64 -42.17
C VAL A 432 -9.14 12.80 -43.41
N ASP A 433 -8.06 12.06 -43.53
CA ASP A 433 -7.32 11.94 -44.78
C ASP A 433 -8.30 11.48 -45.89
N PRO A 434 -8.59 12.33 -46.91
CA PRO A 434 -9.50 11.91 -48.00
C PRO A 434 -9.00 10.70 -48.76
N GLY A 435 -7.74 10.31 -48.60
CA GLY A 435 -7.13 9.12 -49.16
C GLY A 435 -7.19 7.89 -48.23
N GLY A 436 -7.70 8.06 -46.98
CA GLY A 436 -7.85 6.99 -46.02
C GLY A 436 -8.87 5.94 -46.45
N TRP A 437 -8.74 4.74 -45.94
CA TRP A 437 -9.57 3.56 -46.12
C TRP A 437 -10.48 3.55 -47.37
N ARG A 438 -9.94 3.11 -48.45
CA ARG A 438 -10.75 2.70 -49.60
C ARG A 438 -10.89 1.18 -49.52
N ALA A 439 -12.11 0.71 -49.46
CA ALA A 439 -12.45 -0.70 -49.61
C ALA A 439 -11.96 -1.26 -50.96
#